data_4ea9de5265162420e4f7748aa746a812
#
_entry.id   4ea9de5265162420e4f7748aa746a812
#
_cell.length_a   1.000
_cell.length_b   1.000
_cell.length_c   1.000
_cell.angle_alpha   90.00
_cell.angle_beta   90.00
_cell.angle_gamma   90.00
#
_symmetry.space_group_name_H-M   'P 1'
#
loop_
_entity.id
_entity.type
_entity.pdbx_description
1 polymer ?
#
loop_
_entity_poly.entity_id
_entity_poly.type
_entity_poly.pdbx_seq_one_letter_code
_entity_poly.pdbx_strand_id
1 'polypeptide(L)'
;QEVVEANNRIRELEAEEKREIIQILKHITMLIRPNTKELLRAFSFLADLEFVRARVSFAKHIGGVCPNVAPYPIIDWTLAQHPLLKLSLEKQGKKVVPLEIKLDRKQHILIISGPNAGGKSVCLKTVGLIQYMLQCGLPVPVGENSKMGIFNKLAIDIGDEQSIEDDLSTYSSHLLNMKNMMKMADSSTLLLIDEFGGGTEPTIGGAMAEAILMRYTQKSAFAVITTHYQNLKHFADAHDGVVNGAMLYDRHQMQALFQLQIGNPGSSFAIEIARKIGIPEEVITDATNLVGKDYVNADKYLLDIVRDKRYWE
;
A
#
# COMPACT_ATOMS: atom_id res chain seq x y z
N GLN A 1 -22.71 4.24 76.52
CA GLN A 1 -22.38 2.83 76.64
C GLN A 1 -23.06 2.00 75.53
N GLU A 2 -24.36 2.11 75.31
CA GLU A 2 -25.13 1.43 74.29
C GLU A 2 -24.61 1.66 72.82
N VAL A 3 -24.15 2.88 72.48
CA VAL A 3 -23.59 3.19 71.16
C VAL A 3 -22.27 2.45 70.91
N VAL A 4 -21.46 2.28 71.94
CA VAL A 4 -20.17 1.54 71.84
C VAL A 4 -20.44 0.04 71.62
N GLU A 5 -21.42 -0.50 72.34
CA GLU A 5 -21.83 -1.91 72.21
C GLU A 5 -22.41 -2.19 70.80
N ALA A 6 -23.27 -1.30 70.28
CA ALA A 6 -23.81 -1.40 68.96
C ALA A 6 -22.71 -1.35 67.89
N ASN A 7 -21.75 -0.42 68.04
CA ASN A 7 -20.62 -0.28 67.10
C ASN A 7 -19.70 -1.49 67.12
N ASN A 8 -19.45 -2.08 68.30
CA ASN A 8 -18.68 -3.32 68.41
C ASN A 8 -19.41 -4.49 67.74
N ARG A 9 -20.73 -4.56 67.92
CA ARG A 9 -21.52 -5.62 67.27
C ARG A 9 -21.54 -5.51 65.74
N ILE A 10 -21.58 -4.29 65.19
CA ILE A 10 -21.44 -4.07 63.73
C ILE A 10 -20.08 -4.58 63.25
N ARG A 11 -18.99 -4.25 63.96
CA ARG A 11 -17.64 -4.71 63.56
C ARG A 11 -17.49 -6.23 63.64
N GLU A 12 -18.09 -6.86 64.60
CA GLU A 12 -18.13 -8.32 64.69
C GLU A 12 -18.86 -8.96 63.49
N LEU A 13 -20.04 -8.44 63.18
CA LEU A 13 -20.83 -8.92 62.05
C LEU A 13 -20.10 -8.69 60.68
N GLU A 14 -19.46 -7.55 60.48
CA GLU A 14 -18.62 -7.28 59.32
C GLU A 14 -17.44 -8.26 59.21
N ALA A 15 -16.84 -8.63 60.38
CA ALA A 15 -15.76 -9.61 60.40
C ALA A 15 -16.26 -11.05 60.11
N GLU A 16 -17.46 -11.39 60.60
CA GLU A 16 -18.14 -12.66 60.26
C GLU A 16 -18.49 -12.74 58.81
N GLU A 17 -19.08 -11.71 58.22
CA GLU A 17 -19.40 -11.62 56.81
C GLU A 17 -18.15 -11.84 55.96
N LYS A 18 -17.07 -11.12 56.21
CA LYS A 18 -15.79 -11.34 55.49
C LYS A 18 -15.26 -12.75 55.57
N ARG A 19 -15.35 -13.39 56.74
CA ARG A 19 -14.93 -14.78 56.90
C ARG A 19 -15.77 -15.75 56.08
N GLU A 20 -17.08 -15.53 56.05
CA GLU A 20 -18.00 -16.36 55.27
C GLU A 20 -17.79 -16.22 53.79
N ILE A 21 -17.62 -14.98 53.29
CA ILE A 21 -17.27 -14.70 51.89
C ILE A 21 -15.98 -15.46 51.50
N ILE A 22 -14.94 -15.42 52.33
CA ILE A 22 -13.68 -16.11 52.05
C ILE A 22 -13.88 -17.63 52.00
N GLN A 23 -14.72 -18.18 52.88
CA GLN A 23 -15.02 -19.63 52.85
C GLN A 23 -15.77 -20.01 51.58
N ILE A 24 -16.77 -19.27 51.16
CA ILE A 24 -17.50 -19.47 49.91
C ILE A 24 -16.54 -19.45 48.73
N LEU A 25 -15.68 -18.42 48.64
CA LEU A 25 -14.72 -18.28 47.56
C LEU A 25 -13.70 -19.43 47.50
N LYS A 26 -13.22 -19.89 48.67
CA LYS A 26 -12.36 -21.10 48.78
C LYS A 26 -13.07 -22.32 48.27
N HIS A 27 -14.32 -22.52 48.66
CA HIS A 27 -15.12 -23.67 48.23
C HIS A 27 -15.30 -23.68 46.72
N ILE A 28 -15.71 -22.56 46.12
CA ILE A 28 -15.84 -22.43 44.67
C ILE A 28 -14.51 -22.67 43.96
N THR A 29 -13.42 -22.12 44.49
CA THR A 29 -12.08 -22.33 43.93
C THR A 29 -11.69 -23.81 43.93
N MET A 30 -12.01 -24.55 45.01
CA MET A 30 -11.73 -26.01 45.09
C MET A 30 -12.53 -26.80 44.05
N LEU A 31 -13.76 -26.39 43.72
CA LEU A 31 -14.59 -27.01 42.68
C LEU A 31 -14.05 -26.74 41.26
N ILE A 32 -13.52 -25.56 41.01
CA ILE A 32 -12.98 -25.17 39.69
C ILE A 32 -11.59 -25.74 39.43
N ARG A 33 -10.74 -25.80 40.47
CA ARG A 33 -9.31 -26.18 40.37
C ARG A 33 -9.04 -27.50 39.63
N PRO A 34 -9.78 -28.59 39.84
CA PRO A 34 -9.56 -29.82 39.08
C PRO A 34 -9.78 -29.69 37.58
N ASN A 35 -10.68 -28.81 37.16
CA ASN A 35 -11.09 -28.61 35.76
C ASN A 35 -10.37 -27.44 35.07
N THR A 36 -9.36 -26.83 35.71
CA THR A 36 -8.69 -25.64 35.20
C THR A 36 -8.06 -25.87 33.82
N LYS A 37 -7.47 -27.05 33.60
CA LYS A 37 -6.83 -27.40 32.31
C LYS A 37 -7.84 -27.49 31.18
N GLU A 38 -8.99 -28.14 31.43
CA GLU A 38 -10.08 -28.28 30.46
C GLU A 38 -10.72 -26.92 30.16
N LEU A 39 -10.92 -26.08 31.17
CA LEU A 39 -11.45 -24.72 31.01
C LEU A 39 -10.50 -23.88 30.14
N LEU A 40 -9.20 -23.90 30.42
CA LEU A 40 -8.23 -23.15 29.61
C LEU A 40 -8.20 -23.66 28.16
N ARG A 41 -8.28 -24.97 27.92
CA ARG A 41 -8.38 -25.54 26.56
C ARG A 41 -9.66 -25.07 25.84
N ALA A 42 -10.80 -25.08 26.56
CA ALA A 42 -12.06 -24.63 26.02
C ALA A 42 -12.01 -23.13 25.62
N PHE A 43 -11.41 -22.28 26.46
CA PHE A 43 -11.19 -20.87 26.14
C PHE A 43 -10.29 -20.67 24.93
N SER A 44 -9.17 -21.42 24.85
CA SER A 44 -8.29 -21.37 23.67
C SER A 44 -9.02 -21.78 22.40
N PHE A 45 -9.80 -22.86 22.44
CA PHE A 45 -10.61 -23.30 21.31
C PHE A 45 -11.64 -22.25 20.88
N LEU A 46 -12.33 -21.61 21.81
CA LEU A 46 -13.29 -20.54 21.53
C LEU A 46 -12.58 -19.32 20.92
N ALA A 47 -11.38 -18.98 21.40
CA ALA A 47 -10.57 -17.90 20.84
C ALA A 47 -10.18 -18.17 19.39
N ASP A 48 -9.73 -19.40 19.08
CA ASP A 48 -9.39 -19.82 17.72
C ASP A 48 -10.61 -19.78 16.79
N LEU A 49 -11.75 -20.26 17.25
CA LEU A 49 -13.01 -20.24 16.50
C LEU A 49 -13.46 -18.80 16.22
N GLU A 50 -13.40 -17.93 17.24
CA GLU A 50 -13.77 -16.50 17.07
C GLU A 50 -12.80 -15.79 16.13
N PHE A 51 -11.51 -16.11 16.17
CA PHE A 51 -10.52 -15.57 15.24
C PHE A 51 -10.85 -15.94 13.78
N VAL A 52 -11.20 -17.21 13.53
CA VAL A 52 -11.64 -17.65 12.19
C VAL A 52 -12.92 -16.91 11.78
N ARG A 53 -13.91 -16.80 12.68
CA ARG A 53 -15.16 -16.08 12.41
C ARG A 53 -14.91 -14.61 12.09
N ALA A 54 -14.04 -13.95 12.82
CA ALA A 54 -13.69 -12.54 12.59
C ALA A 54 -13.04 -12.34 11.21
N ARG A 55 -12.11 -13.23 10.81
CA ARG A 55 -11.47 -13.21 9.48
C ARG A 55 -12.49 -13.39 8.35
N VAL A 56 -13.41 -14.32 8.49
CA VAL A 56 -14.49 -14.54 7.50
C VAL A 56 -15.43 -13.33 7.42
N SER A 57 -15.80 -12.75 8.56
CA SER A 57 -16.62 -11.55 8.61
C SER A 57 -15.94 -10.36 7.93
N PHE A 58 -14.65 -10.16 8.21
CA PHE A 58 -13.83 -9.13 7.56
C PHE A 58 -13.73 -9.36 6.05
N ALA A 59 -13.46 -10.61 5.62
CA ALA A 59 -13.40 -10.98 4.20
C ALA A 59 -14.70 -10.64 3.47
N LYS A 60 -15.86 -10.99 4.03
CA LYS A 60 -17.17 -10.63 3.46
C LYS A 60 -17.33 -9.12 3.32
N HIS A 61 -16.88 -8.36 4.31
CA HIS A 61 -17.02 -6.90 4.31
C HIS A 61 -16.20 -6.22 3.22
N ILE A 62 -14.99 -6.71 2.94
CA ILE A 62 -14.11 -6.14 1.90
C ILE A 62 -14.26 -6.83 0.52
N GLY A 63 -15.03 -7.91 0.41
CA GLY A 63 -15.08 -8.76 -0.78
C GLY A 63 -13.78 -9.54 -0.99
N GLY A 64 -13.15 -9.98 0.12
CA GLY A 64 -11.90 -10.72 0.09
C GLY A 64 -12.07 -12.19 -0.29
N VAL A 65 -11.13 -12.70 -1.05
CA VAL A 65 -11.02 -14.11 -1.47
C VAL A 65 -9.72 -14.72 -0.98
N CYS A 66 -9.58 -16.04 -1.05
CA CYS A 66 -8.33 -16.75 -0.86
C CYS A 66 -7.72 -17.04 -2.23
N PRO A 67 -6.74 -16.26 -2.70
CA PRO A 67 -6.14 -16.42 -4.03
C PRO A 67 -5.22 -17.64 -4.10
N ASN A 68 -4.73 -17.94 -5.31
CA ASN A 68 -3.68 -18.93 -5.49
C ASN A 68 -2.34 -18.39 -4.98
N VAL A 69 -1.81 -18.97 -3.90
CA VAL A 69 -0.57 -18.54 -3.25
C VAL A 69 0.61 -19.37 -3.73
N ALA A 70 1.62 -18.69 -4.31
CA ALA A 70 2.87 -19.30 -4.74
C ALA A 70 3.95 -19.16 -3.63
N PRO A 71 4.79 -20.17 -3.38
CA PRO A 71 5.86 -20.11 -2.38
C PRO A 71 7.10 -19.32 -2.86
N TYR A 72 6.97 -18.52 -3.90
CA TYR A 72 8.02 -17.69 -4.48
C TYR A 72 7.45 -16.31 -4.86
N PRO A 73 8.28 -15.27 -4.97
CA PRO A 73 7.86 -13.94 -5.36
C PRO A 73 7.21 -13.89 -6.74
N ILE A 74 5.97 -13.41 -6.78
CA ILE A 74 5.20 -13.11 -7.98
C ILE A 74 4.01 -12.21 -7.61
N ILE A 75 3.68 -11.29 -8.49
CA ILE A 75 2.46 -10.49 -8.46
C ILE A 75 1.78 -10.70 -9.81
N ASP A 76 0.62 -11.34 -9.84
CA ASP A 76 -0.21 -11.47 -11.05
C ASP A 76 -1.66 -11.35 -10.59
N TRP A 77 -2.08 -10.09 -10.39
CA TRP A 77 -3.34 -9.76 -9.75
C TRP A 77 -4.32 -9.17 -10.75
N THR A 78 -5.53 -9.67 -10.68
CA THR A 78 -6.68 -9.16 -11.40
C THR A 78 -7.68 -8.57 -10.41
N LEU A 79 -8.41 -7.53 -10.82
CA LEU A 79 -9.50 -6.93 -10.06
C LEU A 79 -9.12 -6.54 -8.61
N ALA A 80 -7.87 -6.21 -8.34
CA ALA A 80 -7.42 -5.84 -7.01
C ALA A 80 -8.00 -4.48 -6.59
N GLN A 81 -8.58 -4.41 -5.38
CA GLN A 81 -9.25 -3.21 -4.87
C GLN A 81 -8.65 -2.82 -3.52
N HIS A 82 -8.32 -1.54 -3.35
CA HIS A 82 -7.87 -1.03 -2.05
C HIS A 82 -9.04 -1.13 -1.04
N PRO A 83 -8.94 -1.94 0.02
CA PRO A 83 -10.09 -2.24 0.88
C PRO A 83 -10.68 -0.99 1.54
N LEU A 84 -9.87 -0.11 2.10
CA LEU A 84 -10.35 1.11 2.76
C LEU A 84 -10.94 2.12 1.77
N LEU A 85 -10.35 2.25 0.57
CA LEU A 85 -10.89 3.11 -0.48
C LEU A 85 -12.24 2.58 -0.97
N LYS A 86 -12.38 1.27 -1.15
CA LYS A 86 -13.64 0.61 -1.50
C LYS A 86 -14.74 0.99 -0.52
N LEU A 87 -14.50 0.76 0.78
CA LEU A 87 -15.47 1.06 1.83
C LEU A 87 -15.83 2.56 1.91
N SER A 88 -14.87 3.45 1.65
CA SER A 88 -15.10 4.89 1.63
C SER A 88 -15.95 5.34 0.43
N LEU A 89 -15.65 4.82 -0.77
CA LEU A 89 -16.38 5.18 -2.00
C LEU A 89 -17.77 4.55 -2.05
N GLU A 90 -17.95 3.34 -1.55
CA GLU A 90 -19.27 2.69 -1.45
C GLU A 90 -20.25 3.52 -0.60
N LYS A 91 -19.78 4.13 0.50
CA LYS A 91 -20.58 5.07 1.30
C LYS A 91 -21.02 6.31 0.50
N GLN A 92 -20.31 6.67 -0.56
CA GLN A 92 -20.62 7.78 -1.45
C GLN A 92 -21.38 7.34 -2.71
N GLY A 93 -21.77 6.06 -2.81
CA GLY A 93 -22.41 5.49 -4.01
C GLY A 93 -21.46 5.37 -5.22
N LYS A 94 -20.15 5.44 -5.01
CA LYS A 94 -19.13 5.34 -6.07
C LYS A 94 -18.45 3.97 -6.03
N LYS A 95 -17.90 3.55 -7.18
CA LYS A 95 -17.14 2.29 -7.29
C LYS A 95 -15.65 2.58 -7.38
N VAL A 96 -14.85 1.68 -6.79
CA VAL A 96 -13.38 1.67 -6.98
C VAL A 96 -13.08 1.11 -8.37
N VAL A 97 -12.16 1.75 -9.07
CA VAL A 97 -11.57 1.15 -10.29
C VAL A 97 -10.56 0.10 -9.84
N PRO A 98 -10.72 -1.16 -10.25
CA PRO A 98 -9.81 -2.22 -9.83
C PRO A 98 -8.44 -2.07 -10.51
N LEU A 99 -7.42 -2.55 -9.80
CA LEU A 99 -6.03 -2.60 -10.26
C LEU A 99 -5.74 -3.97 -10.89
N GLU A 100 -5.12 -3.94 -12.06
CA GLU A 100 -4.46 -5.09 -12.68
C GLU A 100 -2.95 -4.86 -12.68
N ILE A 101 -2.18 -5.80 -12.13
CA ILE A 101 -0.74 -5.65 -12.02
C ILE A 101 -0.04 -7.00 -12.16
N LYS A 102 1.05 -7.01 -12.94
CA LYS A 102 1.85 -8.21 -13.14
C LYS A 102 3.33 -7.91 -12.97
N LEU A 103 3.98 -8.64 -12.07
CA LEU A 103 5.43 -8.68 -11.87
C LEU A 103 5.86 -10.14 -11.67
N ASP A 104 6.88 -10.54 -12.36
CA ASP A 104 7.49 -11.87 -12.29
C ASP A 104 9.03 -11.76 -12.35
N ARG A 105 9.71 -12.90 -12.48
CA ARG A 105 11.19 -12.88 -12.56
C ARG A 105 11.74 -12.22 -13.81
N LYS A 106 10.94 -12.10 -14.88
CA LYS A 106 11.36 -11.45 -16.13
C LYS A 106 11.14 -9.95 -16.08
N GLN A 107 10.08 -9.52 -15.42
CA GLN A 107 9.72 -8.11 -15.23
C GLN A 107 9.41 -7.91 -13.75
N HIS A 108 10.44 -7.60 -12.97
CA HIS A 108 10.36 -7.54 -11.50
C HIS A 108 10.30 -6.12 -10.95
N ILE A 109 10.57 -5.08 -11.76
CA ILE A 109 10.46 -3.69 -11.40
C ILE A 109 9.45 -2.98 -12.30
N LEU A 110 8.45 -2.34 -11.70
CA LEU A 110 7.46 -1.52 -12.40
C LEU A 110 7.67 -0.05 -12.05
N ILE A 111 7.88 0.79 -13.07
CA ILE A 111 7.98 2.24 -12.95
C ILE A 111 6.67 2.87 -13.40
N ILE A 112 5.91 3.40 -12.46
CA ILE A 112 4.61 4.03 -12.71
C ILE A 112 4.78 5.52 -12.92
N SER A 113 4.33 6.02 -14.05
CA SER A 113 4.31 7.44 -14.40
C SER A 113 2.90 7.91 -14.78
N GLY A 114 2.71 9.22 -14.86
CA GLY A 114 1.41 9.83 -15.14
C GLY A 114 1.12 11.04 -14.25
N PRO A 115 -0.06 11.67 -14.38
CA PRO A 115 -0.42 12.84 -13.58
C PRO A 115 -0.54 12.49 -12.09
N ASN A 116 -0.31 13.48 -11.19
CA ASN A 116 -0.43 13.27 -9.74
C ASN A 116 -1.83 12.83 -9.33
N ALA A 117 -2.85 13.45 -9.91
CA ALA A 117 -4.24 13.04 -9.68
C ALA A 117 -4.62 11.69 -10.31
N GLY A 118 -3.71 11.03 -11.03
CA GLY A 118 -3.95 9.75 -11.74
C GLY A 118 -4.08 8.53 -10.84
N GLY A 119 -3.74 8.64 -9.54
CA GLY A 119 -3.84 7.54 -8.57
C GLY A 119 -2.57 6.71 -8.41
N LYS A 120 -1.39 7.21 -8.79
CA LYS A 120 -0.09 6.52 -8.62
C LYS A 120 0.14 6.03 -7.19
N SER A 121 0.07 6.93 -6.21
CA SER A 121 0.27 6.60 -4.78
C SER A 121 -0.80 5.66 -4.25
N VAL A 122 -2.04 5.75 -4.76
CA VAL A 122 -3.11 4.80 -4.41
C VAL A 122 -2.81 3.41 -4.94
N CYS A 123 -2.32 3.30 -6.18
CA CYS A 123 -1.86 2.03 -6.76
C CYS A 123 -0.78 1.39 -5.88
N LEU A 124 0.24 2.16 -5.50
CA LEU A 124 1.34 1.71 -4.64
C LEU A 124 0.84 1.24 -3.27
N LYS A 125 -0.01 2.05 -2.61
CA LYS A 125 -0.65 1.70 -1.33
C LYS A 125 -1.52 0.46 -1.44
N THR A 126 -2.21 0.27 -2.58
CA THR A 126 -3.02 -0.93 -2.84
C THR A 126 -2.14 -2.17 -2.87
N VAL A 127 -1.02 -2.12 -3.60
CA VAL A 127 -0.07 -3.25 -3.67
C VAL A 127 0.48 -3.57 -2.29
N GLY A 128 0.95 -2.56 -1.54
CA GLY A 128 1.52 -2.75 -0.21
C GLY A 128 0.52 -3.36 0.78
N LEU A 129 -0.67 -2.78 0.85
CA LEU A 129 -1.68 -3.23 1.82
C LEU A 129 -2.17 -4.65 1.52
N ILE A 130 -2.50 -4.95 0.26
CA ILE A 130 -3.00 -6.28 -0.14
C ILE A 130 -1.92 -7.33 0.07
N GLN A 131 -0.66 -7.06 -0.30
CA GLN A 131 0.45 -7.99 -0.07
C GLN A 131 0.70 -8.23 1.42
N TYR A 132 0.64 -7.19 2.24
CA TYR A 132 0.79 -7.31 3.69
C TYR A 132 -0.36 -8.11 4.32
N MET A 133 -1.60 -7.84 3.91
CA MET A 133 -2.78 -8.60 4.36
C MET A 133 -2.64 -10.10 4.02
N LEU A 134 -2.23 -10.43 2.78
CA LEU A 134 -1.99 -11.81 2.38
C LEU A 134 -0.98 -12.49 3.31
N GLN A 135 0.14 -11.84 3.59
CA GLN A 135 1.22 -12.39 4.42
C GLN A 135 0.84 -12.48 5.91
N CYS A 136 -0.14 -11.71 6.35
CA CYS A 136 -0.81 -11.90 7.64
C CYS A 136 -1.87 -13.03 7.61
N GLY A 137 -2.04 -13.73 6.49
CA GLY A 137 -3.02 -14.81 6.33
C GLY A 137 -4.46 -14.32 6.25
N LEU A 138 -4.70 -13.07 5.88
CA LEU A 138 -6.04 -12.54 5.65
C LEU A 138 -6.49 -12.80 4.21
N PRO A 139 -7.79 -13.06 3.97
CA PRO A 139 -8.37 -12.98 2.65
C PRO A 139 -8.21 -11.57 2.07
N VAL A 140 -7.99 -11.47 0.76
CA VAL A 140 -7.66 -10.21 0.08
C VAL A 140 -8.65 -9.88 -1.04
N PRO A 141 -8.96 -8.59 -1.29
CA PRO A 141 -9.91 -8.17 -2.31
C PRO A 141 -9.26 -8.13 -3.71
N VAL A 142 -9.07 -9.31 -4.28
CA VAL A 142 -8.54 -9.52 -5.64
C VAL A 142 -9.45 -10.48 -6.42
N GLY A 143 -9.25 -10.59 -7.74
CA GLY A 143 -9.96 -11.59 -8.54
C GLY A 143 -9.54 -13.02 -8.20
N GLU A 144 -10.44 -13.97 -8.32
CA GLU A 144 -10.21 -15.39 -7.98
C GLU A 144 -9.05 -16.03 -8.76
N ASN A 145 -8.81 -15.55 -9.97
CA ASN A 145 -7.71 -16.04 -10.83
C ASN A 145 -6.34 -15.41 -10.49
N SER A 146 -6.28 -14.51 -9.51
CA SER A 146 -5.03 -13.87 -9.11
C SER A 146 -4.05 -14.87 -8.55
N LYS A 147 -2.77 -14.72 -8.94
CA LYS A 147 -1.65 -15.47 -8.37
C LYS A 147 -0.79 -14.54 -7.54
N MET A 148 -0.59 -14.90 -6.28
CA MET A 148 0.10 -14.06 -5.30
C MET A 148 1.30 -14.81 -4.72
N GLY A 149 2.47 -14.16 -4.74
CA GLY A 149 3.69 -14.71 -4.19
C GLY A 149 3.92 -14.30 -2.74
N ILE A 150 4.83 -15.02 -2.09
CA ILE A 150 5.34 -14.69 -0.77
C ILE A 150 6.68 -13.98 -0.91
N PHE A 151 6.79 -12.82 -0.26
CA PHE A 151 8.02 -12.05 -0.17
C PHE A 151 8.60 -12.16 1.24
N ASN A 152 9.91 -12.38 1.36
CA ASN A 152 10.55 -12.46 2.68
C ASN A 152 10.69 -11.10 3.35
N LYS A 153 10.71 -10.04 2.54
CA LYS A 153 10.88 -8.67 3.02
C LYS A 153 9.95 -7.74 2.22
N LEU A 154 9.33 -6.81 2.94
CA LEU A 154 8.53 -5.74 2.39
C LEU A 154 9.08 -4.41 2.92
N ALA A 155 9.54 -3.54 2.03
CA ALA A 155 10.03 -2.22 2.37
C ALA A 155 9.22 -1.14 1.67
N ILE A 156 8.83 -0.13 2.42
CA ILE A 156 7.87 0.89 2.00
C ILE A 156 8.48 2.27 2.26
N ASP A 157 8.48 3.12 1.23
CA ASP A 157 8.81 4.54 1.30
C ASP A 157 7.68 5.31 0.60
N ILE A 158 6.62 5.61 1.35
CA ILE A 158 5.39 6.22 0.85
C ILE A 158 4.95 7.34 1.78
N GLY A 159 4.86 8.55 1.25
CA GLY A 159 4.39 9.74 1.94
C GLY A 159 5.51 10.69 2.32
N ASP A 160 5.12 11.93 2.64
CA ASP A 160 6.02 12.94 3.16
C ASP A 160 6.21 12.68 4.66
N GLU A 161 7.35 12.12 5.05
CA GLU A 161 7.76 12.10 6.46
C GLU A 161 8.13 13.53 6.91
N GLN A 162 7.11 14.34 7.15
CA GLN A 162 7.25 15.60 7.88
C GLN A 162 7.20 15.28 9.37
N SER A 163 8.23 14.62 9.90
CA SER A 163 8.40 14.56 11.35
C SER A 163 8.95 15.91 11.82
N ILE A 164 8.17 16.62 12.63
CA ILE A 164 8.57 17.87 13.28
C ILE A 164 9.77 17.65 14.22
N GLU A 165 10.09 16.40 14.54
CA GLU A 165 11.12 15.98 15.49
C GLU A 165 12.48 15.67 14.86
N ASP A 166 12.55 15.41 13.55
CA ASP A 166 13.81 15.16 12.85
C ASP A 166 14.17 16.35 11.96
N ASP A 167 15.32 17.01 12.23
CA ASP A 167 15.92 18.10 11.44
C ASP A 167 16.36 17.66 9.99
N LEU A 168 16.02 16.45 9.56
CA LEU A 168 16.33 15.95 8.24
C LEU A 168 15.32 16.48 7.22
N SER A 169 15.82 17.07 6.12
CA SER A 169 14.98 17.43 4.99
C SER A 169 14.33 16.17 4.41
N THR A 170 13.14 16.29 3.80
CA THR A 170 12.40 15.21 3.14
C THR A 170 13.31 14.35 2.24
N TYR A 171 14.21 15.00 1.49
CA TYR A 171 15.18 14.31 0.64
C TYR A 171 16.16 13.43 1.41
N SER A 172 16.67 13.91 2.54
CA SER A 172 17.61 13.14 3.38
C SER A 172 16.97 11.90 3.98
N SER A 173 15.69 12.00 4.40
CA SER A 173 14.90 10.87 4.91
C SER A 173 14.69 9.82 3.82
N HIS A 174 14.29 10.22 2.61
CA HIS A 174 14.19 9.32 1.46
C HIS A 174 15.52 8.63 1.13
N LEU A 175 16.64 9.36 1.12
CA LEU A 175 17.96 8.76 0.89
C LEU A 175 18.35 7.74 1.97
N LEU A 176 18.01 8.01 3.23
CA LEU A 176 18.27 7.08 4.33
C LEU A 176 17.43 5.79 4.15
N ASN A 177 16.17 5.92 3.80
CA ASN A 177 15.29 4.79 3.49
C ASN A 177 15.84 3.99 2.31
N MET A 178 16.23 4.63 1.21
CA MET A 178 16.84 3.97 0.05
C MET A 178 18.17 3.27 0.39
N LYS A 179 19.01 3.86 1.22
CA LYS A 179 20.22 3.23 1.74
C LYS A 179 19.91 1.92 2.49
N ASN A 180 18.89 1.92 3.33
CA ASN A 180 18.45 0.74 4.06
C ASN A 180 17.82 -0.30 3.11
N MET A 181 16.99 0.15 2.17
CA MET A 181 16.40 -0.70 1.14
C MET A 181 17.47 -1.36 0.26
N MET A 182 18.53 -0.63 -0.16
CA MET A 182 19.65 -1.21 -0.91
C MET A 182 20.38 -2.31 -0.14
N LYS A 183 20.50 -2.18 1.19
CA LYS A 183 21.15 -3.22 2.02
C LYS A 183 20.30 -4.48 2.10
N MET A 184 18.98 -4.35 2.25
CA MET A 184 18.08 -5.48 2.45
C MET A 184 17.56 -6.12 1.16
N ALA A 185 17.67 -5.42 0.03
CA ALA A 185 17.16 -5.85 -1.27
C ALA A 185 17.82 -7.14 -1.75
N ASP A 186 16.99 -8.09 -2.17
CA ASP A 186 17.33 -9.35 -2.84
C ASP A 186 16.12 -9.80 -3.69
N SER A 187 16.23 -10.92 -4.37
CA SER A 187 15.18 -11.47 -5.25
C SER A 187 13.90 -11.90 -4.54
N SER A 188 13.85 -11.85 -3.21
CA SER A 188 12.68 -12.13 -2.38
C SER A 188 12.11 -10.88 -1.68
N THR A 189 12.61 -9.70 -2.03
CA THR A 189 12.21 -8.41 -1.45
C THR A 189 11.24 -7.70 -2.37
N LEU A 190 10.17 -7.13 -1.81
CA LEU A 190 9.28 -6.18 -2.49
C LEU A 190 9.52 -4.76 -1.95
N LEU A 191 9.88 -3.85 -2.84
CA LEU A 191 10.12 -2.44 -2.57
C LEU A 191 8.94 -1.61 -3.12
N LEU A 192 8.41 -0.71 -2.31
CA LEU A 192 7.34 0.21 -2.69
C LEU A 192 7.82 1.63 -2.43
N ILE A 193 8.06 2.40 -3.50
CA ILE A 193 8.68 3.72 -3.40
C ILE A 193 7.83 4.76 -4.15
N ASP A 194 7.36 5.76 -3.42
CA ASP A 194 6.61 6.87 -4.00
C ASP A 194 7.55 8.04 -4.32
N GLU A 195 7.29 8.77 -5.40
CA GLU A 195 8.02 9.95 -5.86
C GLU A 195 9.56 9.77 -5.90
N PHE A 196 10.01 8.64 -6.44
CA PHE A 196 11.41 8.22 -6.44
C PHE A 196 12.34 9.28 -7.05
N GLY A 197 13.31 9.74 -6.25
CA GLY A 197 14.26 10.80 -6.59
C GLY A 197 13.77 12.21 -6.29
N GLY A 198 12.53 12.38 -5.80
CA GLY A 198 11.96 13.69 -5.45
C GLY A 198 12.63 14.36 -4.25
N GLY A 199 12.27 15.63 -4.02
CA GLY A 199 12.69 16.41 -2.84
C GLY A 199 14.04 17.13 -2.98
N THR A 200 14.68 17.13 -4.17
CA THR A 200 15.93 17.84 -4.44
C THR A 200 15.96 18.42 -5.84
N GLU A 201 17.11 19.01 -6.25
CA GLU A 201 17.32 19.49 -7.62
C GLU A 201 17.10 18.33 -8.62
N PRO A 202 16.27 18.54 -9.66
CA PRO A 202 15.81 17.46 -10.54
C PRO A 202 16.92 16.65 -11.24
N THR A 203 17.97 17.28 -11.68
CA THR A 203 19.08 16.59 -12.39
C THR A 203 19.82 15.65 -11.46
N ILE A 204 20.17 16.11 -10.26
CA ILE A 204 20.87 15.32 -9.24
C ILE A 204 19.97 14.23 -8.68
N GLY A 205 18.71 14.57 -8.36
CA GLY A 205 17.71 13.61 -7.86
C GLY A 205 17.47 12.49 -8.86
N GLY A 206 17.30 12.82 -10.12
CA GLY A 206 17.10 11.86 -11.21
C GLY A 206 18.30 10.94 -11.41
N ALA A 207 19.53 11.48 -11.42
CA ALA A 207 20.76 10.69 -11.57
C ALA A 207 20.99 9.75 -10.36
N MET A 208 20.75 10.23 -9.15
CA MET A 208 20.83 9.40 -7.94
C MET A 208 19.81 8.27 -7.94
N ALA A 209 18.58 8.56 -8.30
CA ALA A 209 17.51 7.58 -8.42
C ALA A 209 17.86 6.50 -9.45
N GLU A 210 18.38 6.87 -10.61
CA GLU A 210 18.79 5.92 -11.65
C GLU A 210 19.92 5.00 -11.17
N ALA A 211 20.95 5.56 -10.50
CA ALA A 211 22.03 4.78 -9.92
C ALA A 211 21.55 3.78 -8.86
N ILE A 212 20.58 4.16 -8.03
CA ILE A 212 19.97 3.28 -7.03
C ILE A 212 19.11 2.21 -7.72
N LEU A 213 18.32 2.59 -8.72
CA LEU A 213 17.48 1.66 -9.50
C LEU A 213 18.32 0.57 -10.15
N MET A 214 19.48 0.91 -10.71
CA MET A 214 20.42 -0.07 -11.25
C MET A 214 20.85 -1.09 -10.18
N ARG A 215 21.04 -0.68 -8.92
CA ARG A 215 21.37 -1.62 -7.82
C ARG A 215 20.22 -2.56 -7.50
N TYR A 216 18.97 -2.07 -7.53
CA TYR A 216 17.81 -2.93 -7.34
C TYR A 216 17.66 -3.95 -8.46
N THR A 217 17.87 -3.52 -9.72
CA THR A 217 17.84 -4.39 -10.91
C THR A 217 18.91 -5.49 -10.83
N GLN A 218 20.16 -5.14 -10.49
CA GLN A 218 21.27 -6.09 -10.31
C GLN A 218 20.99 -7.14 -9.23
N LYS A 219 20.21 -6.79 -8.20
CA LYS A 219 19.81 -7.69 -7.12
C LYS A 219 18.52 -8.47 -7.43
N SER A 220 17.92 -8.25 -8.59
CA SER A 220 16.64 -8.82 -9.00
C SER A 220 15.52 -8.60 -7.96
N ALA A 221 15.58 -7.48 -7.24
CA ALA A 221 14.55 -7.11 -6.26
C ALA A 221 13.25 -6.74 -6.98
N PHE A 222 12.12 -7.16 -6.44
CA PHE A 222 10.82 -6.72 -6.92
C PHE A 222 10.56 -5.29 -6.43
N ALA A 223 10.08 -4.43 -7.32
CA ALA A 223 9.75 -3.06 -6.94
C ALA A 223 8.55 -2.51 -7.72
N VAL A 224 7.75 -1.69 -7.03
CA VAL A 224 6.77 -0.79 -7.65
C VAL A 224 7.16 0.63 -7.25
N ILE A 225 7.45 1.46 -8.24
CA ILE A 225 8.05 2.77 -8.05
C ILE A 225 7.22 3.80 -8.80
N THR A 226 6.89 4.92 -8.16
CA THR A 226 6.31 6.05 -8.88
C THR A 226 7.35 7.13 -9.11
N THR A 227 7.29 7.81 -10.25
CA THR A 227 8.23 8.88 -10.57
C THR A 227 7.69 9.86 -11.58
N HIS A 228 8.28 11.05 -11.57
CA HIS A 228 8.11 12.09 -12.60
C HIS A 228 9.33 12.22 -13.54
N TYR A 229 10.43 11.54 -13.21
CA TYR A 229 11.70 11.70 -13.94
C TYR A 229 11.72 10.91 -15.25
N GLN A 230 12.08 11.62 -16.34
CA GLN A 230 12.16 11.06 -17.69
C GLN A 230 13.27 10.00 -17.82
N ASN A 231 14.44 10.25 -17.21
CA ASN A 231 15.56 9.32 -17.26
C ASN A 231 15.19 7.94 -16.71
N LEU A 232 14.35 7.85 -15.68
CA LEU A 232 13.87 6.57 -15.14
C LEU A 232 12.94 5.84 -16.10
N LYS A 233 12.12 6.57 -16.88
CA LYS A 233 11.30 5.98 -17.93
C LYS A 233 12.19 5.39 -19.05
N HIS A 234 13.23 6.12 -19.47
CA HIS A 234 14.20 5.62 -20.45
C HIS A 234 15.01 4.44 -19.92
N PHE A 235 15.33 4.45 -18.62
CA PHE A 235 15.99 3.33 -17.97
C PHE A 235 15.19 2.03 -18.13
N ALA A 236 13.86 2.09 -17.97
CA ALA A 236 13.00 0.92 -18.14
C ALA A 236 13.00 0.39 -19.58
N ASP A 237 13.13 1.26 -20.58
CA ASP A 237 13.19 0.85 -21.99
C ASP A 237 14.55 0.25 -22.37
N ALA A 238 15.61 0.58 -21.61
CA ALA A 238 17.01 0.17 -21.89
C ALA A 238 17.46 -1.05 -21.07
N HIS A 239 16.72 -1.47 -20.04
CA HIS A 239 17.17 -2.50 -19.10
C HIS A 239 16.13 -3.62 -18.93
N ASP A 240 16.58 -4.85 -19.13
CA ASP A 240 15.77 -6.04 -18.87
C ASP A 240 15.38 -6.12 -17.37
N GLY A 241 14.19 -6.62 -17.10
CA GLY A 241 13.67 -6.75 -15.74
C GLY A 241 12.89 -5.54 -15.25
N VAL A 242 12.96 -4.41 -15.95
CA VAL A 242 12.24 -3.18 -15.62
C VAL A 242 11.17 -2.91 -16.68
N VAL A 243 9.99 -2.50 -16.27
CA VAL A 243 8.88 -2.19 -17.18
C VAL A 243 8.24 -0.86 -16.81
N ASN A 244 7.88 -0.08 -17.83
CA ASN A 244 7.09 1.13 -17.67
C ASN A 244 5.60 0.81 -17.44
N GLY A 245 4.93 1.66 -16.67
CA GLY A 245 3.48 1.66 -16.50
C GLY A 245 2.92 3.09 -16.51
N ALA A 246 1.79 3.25 -17.14
CA ALA A 246 1.08 4.52 -17.25
C ALA A 246 -0.21 4.49 -16.44
N MET A 247 -0.43 5.52 -15.60
CA MET A 247 -1.78 5.81 -15.11
C MET A 247 -2.57 6.51 -16.20
N LEU A 248 -3.66 5.90 -16.64
CA LEU A 248 -4.46 6.39 -17.75
C LEU A 248 -5.26 7.64 -17.39
N TYR A 249 -5.39 8.54 -18.37
CA TYR A 249 -6.08 9.80 -18.24
C TYR A 249 -6.96 10.08 -19.47
N ASP A 250 -8.24 10.40 -19.25
CA ASP A 250 -9.14 10.80 -20.32
C ASP A 250 -8.91 12.28 -20.67
N ARG A 251 -8.38 12.53 -21.87
CA ARG A 251 -8.10 13.88 -22.36
C ARG A 251 -9.35 14.67 -22.73
N HIS A 252 -10.39 13.99 -23.20
CA HIS A 252 -11.61 14.68 -23.63
C HIS A 252 -12.40 15.17 -22.42
N GLN A 253 -12.54 14.31 -21.40
CA GLN A 253 -13.20 14.65 -20.14
C GLN A 253 -12.24 15.29 -19.12
N MET A 254 -10.94 15.29 -19.42
CA MET A 254 -9.89 15.77 -18.52
C MET A 254 -10.01 15.16 -17.13
N GLN A 255 -10.16 13.83 -17.05
CA GLN A 255 -10.34 13.07 -15.83
C GLN A 255 -9.39 11.88 -15.75
N ALA A 256 -8.95 11.57 -14.52
CA ALA A 256 -8.19 10.36 -14.25
C ALA A 256 -9.08 9.13 -14.41
N LEU A 257 -8.61 8.12 -15.14
CA LEU A 257 -9.30 6.85 -15.29
C LEU A 257 -8.96 5.88 -14.16
N PHE A 258 -7.93 6.16 -13.37
CA PHE A 258 -7.42 5.33 -12.28
C PHE A 258 -7.05 3.90 -12.71
N GLN A 259 -6.77 3.70 -13.99
CA GLN A 259 -6.36 2.44 -14.59
C GLN A 259 -4.86 2.45 -14.83
N LEU A 260 -4.18 1.37 -14.48
CA LEU A 260 -2.78 1.13 -14.79
C LEU A 260 -2.66 0.37 -16.11
N GLN A 261 -1.85 0.87 -17.04
CA GLN A 261 -1.47 0.16 -18.25
C GLN A 261 0.04 -0.11 -18.21
N ILE A 262 0.43 -1.38 -18.21
CA ILE A 262 1.83 -1.82 -18.22
C ILE A 262 2.34 -1.88 -19.66
N GLY A 263 3.61 -1.53 -19.88
CA GLY A 263 4.32 -1.60 -21.16
C GLY A 263 4.68 -0.25 -21.77
N ASN A 264 4.03 0.83 -21.37
CA ASN A 264 4.31 2.17 -21.89
C ASN A 264 4.46 3.19 -20.76
N PRO A 265 5.34 4.20 -20.87
CA PRO A 265 5.42 5.29 -19.89
C PRO A 265 4.22 6.22 -20.01
N GLY A 266 3.81 6.81 -18.87
CA GLY A 266 2.75 7.83 -18.84
C GLY A 266 3.27 9.24 -19.02
N SER A 267 2.40 10.14 -19.55
CA SER A 267 2.61 11.59 -19.61
C SER A 267 2.17 12.28 -18.31
N SER A 268 2.76 13.43 -18.01
CA SER A 268 2.37 14.25 -16.85
C SER A 268 1.05 15.00 -17.04
N PHE A 269 0.66 15.26 -18.30
CA PHE A 269 -0.51 16.10 -18.67
C PHE A 269 -0.51 17.50 -18.04
N ALA A 270 0.65 18.03 -17.68
CA ALA A 270 0.77 19.31 -16.96
C ALA A 270 0.15 20.46 -17.74
N ILE A 271 0.39 20.53 -19.05
CA ILE A 271 -0.13 21.58 -19.94
C ILE A 271 -1.66 21.49 -20.07
N GLU A 272 -2.19 20.29 -20.25
CA GLU A 272 -3.63 20.05 -20.35
C GLU A 272 -4.36 20.40 -19.05
N ILE A 273 -3.75 20.05 -17.92
CA ILE A 273 -4.27 20.38 -16.59
C ILE A 273 -4.26 21.90 -16.38
N ALA A 274 -3.18 22.60 -16.79
CA ALA A 274 -3.10 24.06 -16.70
C ALA A 274 -4.23 24.75 -17.52
N ARG A 275 -4.52 24.27 -18.72
CA ARG A 275 -5.67 24.75 -19.52
C ARG A 275 -7.00 24.53 -18.81
N LYS A 276 -7.21 23.36 -18.24
CA LYS A 276 -8.46 23.03 -17.53
C LYS A 276 -8.71 23.93 -16.32
N ILE A 277 -7.65 24.28 -15.59
CA ILE A 277 -7.72 25.17 -14.43
C ILE A 277 -7.97 26.65 -14.86
N GLY A 278 -7.77 26.97 -16.15
CA GLY A 278 -8.00 28.32 -16.70
C GLY A 278 -6.75 29.21 -16.66
N ILE A 279 -5.55 28.64 -16.68
CA ILE A 279 -4.31 29.41 -16.89
C ILE A 279 -4.38 30.07 -18.27
N PRO A 280 -4.06 31.39 -18.41
CA PRO A 280 -4.08 32.11 -19.69
C PRO A 280 -3.24 31.40 -20.76
N GLU A 281 -3.76 31.32 -21.98
CA GLU A 281 -3.10 30.58 -23.08
C GLU A 281 -1.74 31.20 -23.46
N GLU A 282 -1.54 32.51 -23.21
CA GLU A 282 -0.24 33.18 -23.36
C GLU A 282 0.82 32.55 -22.47
N VAL A 283 0.51 32.33 -21.18
CA VAL A 283 1.41 31.70 -20.22
C VAL A 283 1.72 30.23 -20.60
N ILE A 284 0.71 29.50 -21.08
CA ILE A 284 0.86 28.14 -21.57
C ILE A 284 1.75 28.09 -22.82
N THR A 285 1.58 29.04 -23.72
CA THR A 285 2.40 29.14 -24.92
C THR A 285 3.85 29.46 -24.58
N ASP A 286 4.07 30.42 -23.67
CA ASP A 286 5.42 30.74 -23.20
C ASP A 286 6.10 29.56 -22.52
N ALA A 287 5.40 28.87 -21.62
CA ALA A 287 5.91 27.66 -20.98
C ALA A 287 6.27 26.55 -22.00
N THR A 288 5.43 26.37 -23.02
CA THR A 288 5.66 25.39 -24.09
C THR A 288 6.89 25.73 -24.90
N ASN A 289 7.11 27.05 -25.19
CA ASN A 289 8.30 27.51 -25.90
C ASN A 289 9.58 27.37 -25.08
N LEU A 290 9.52 27.60 -23.74
CA LEU A 290 10.65 27.44 -22.82
C LEU A 290 11.09 25.98 -22.69
N VAL A 291 10.13 25.04 -22.61
CA VAL A 291 10.42 23.60 -22.54
C VAL A 291 10.95 23.05 -23.87
N GLY A 292 10.62 23.65 -24.97
CA GLY A 292 10.97 23.21 -26.31
C GLY A 292 9.89 22.35 -26.96
N LYS A 293 9.62 22.63 -28.24
CA LYS A 293 8.57 21.94 -28.99
C LYS A 293 8.82 20.45 -29.16
N ASP A 294 10.07 20.01 -29.17
CA ASP A 294 10.46 18.60 -29.30
C ASP A 294 10.10 17.81 -28.07
N TYR A 295 10.22 18.38 -26.88
CA TYR A 295 9.82 17.74 -25.62
C TYR A 295 8.30 17.54 -25.53
N VAL A 296 7.54 18.60 -25.88
CA VAL A 296 6.07 18.55 -25.90
C VAL A 296 5.57 17.60 -26.99
N ASN A 297 6.24 17.53 -28.14
CA ASN A 297 5.92 16.60 -29.21
C ASN A 297 6.27 15.16 -28.84
N ALA A 298 7.40 14.88 -28.18
CA ALA A 298 7.77 13.55 -27.69
C ALA A 298 6.74 13.00 -26.70
N ASP A 299 6.29 13.85 -25.76
CA ASP A 299 5.21 13.51 -24.84
C ASP A 299 3.88 13.23 -25.57
N LYS A 300 3.62 13.97 -26.66
CA LYS A 300 2.46 13.79 -27.54
C LYS A 300 2.54 12.53 -28.40
N TYR A 301 3.71 12.20 -28.94
CA TYR A 301 3.94 10.96 -29.71
C TYR A 301 3.76 9.71 -28.86
N LEU A 302 4.27 9.70 -27.64
CA LEU A 302 4.04 8.59 -26.68
C LEU A 302 2.55 8.36 -26.43
N LEU A 303 1.77 9.43 -26.42
CA LEU A 303 0.34 9.39 -26.21
C LEU A 303 -0.46 8.90 -27.43
N ASP A 304 0.00 9.24 -28.63
CA ASP A 304 -0.63 8.78 -29.87
C ASP A 304 -0.37 7.29 -30.10
N ILE A 305 0.81 6.76 -29.75
CA ILE A 305 1.12 5.34 -29.79
C ILE A 305 0.20 4.53 -28.85
N VAL A 306 -0.06 5.03 -27.65
CA VAL A 306 -1.00 4.37 -26.69
C VAL A 306 -2.43 4.37 -27.22
N ARG A 307 -2.84 5.42 -27.97
CA ARG A 307 -4.16 5.51 -28.60
C ARG A 307 -4.33 4.53 -29.74
N ASP A 308 -3.35 4.47 -30.63
CA ASP A 308 -3.42 3.62 -31.83
C ASP A 308 -3.43 2.12 -31.46
N LYS A 309 -2.73 1.74 -30.39
CA LYS A 309 -2.78 0.38 -29.89
C LYS A 309 -4.17 -0.04 -29.37
N ARG A 310 -4.93 0.89 -28.74
CA ARG A 310 -6.34 0.66 -28.33
C ARG A 310 -7.32 0.49 -29.50
N TYR A 311 -6.98 1.01 -30.66
CA TYR A 311 -7.86 0.91 -31.86
C TYR A 311 -7.68 -0.43 -32.59
N TRP A 312 -6.59 -1.17 -32.28
CA TRP A 312 -6.25 -2.46 -32.91
C TRP A 312 -6.40 -3.66 -31.99
N GLU A 313 -6.65 -3.44 -30.68
CA GLU A 313 -7.09 -4.45 -29.71
C GLU A 313 -8.62 -4.39 -29.50
#